data_96b9f7235f1a17beffabd03ce7526845
#
_entry.id   96b9f7235f1a17beffabd03ce7526845
#
_cell.length_a   1.000
_cell.length_b   1.000
_cell.length_c   1.000
_cell.angle_alpha   90.00
_cell.angle_beta   90.00
_cell.angle_gamma   90.00
#
_symmetry.space_group_name_H-M   'P 1'
#
loop_
_entity.id
_entity.type
_entity.pdbx_description
1 polymer ?
#
loop_
_entity_poly.entity_id
_entity_poly.type
_entity_poly.pdbx_seq_one_letter_code
_entity_poly.pdbx_strand_id
1 'polypeptide(L)'
;MGADLTTIAKKIGWKYHSTIIWNEGNISRRTAWGSWMSASAPYVIAPVELIVILYKKDWKKINGTKLNDITRDEFMGWTNGVWTFNGESKKRIGHPAPFPRELPRRCIKLFSFVGDTVLDPFLGSGTTVLEACSNNRIGVGVDVDRKYCALAKQRIETENSQLLLKV
;
A
#
# COMPACT_ATOMS: atom_id res chain seq x y z
N MET A 1 -15.20 5.50 -8.92
CA MET A 1 -13.86 5.97 -8.49
C MET A 1 -12.71 5.10 -9.01
N GLY A 2 -12.59 3.81 -8.69
CA GLY A 2 -11.48 2.98 -9.20
C GLY A 2 -11.44 2.84 -10.73
N ALA A 3 -12.60 2.70 -11.39
CA ALA A 3 -12.71 2.64 -12.85
C ALA A 3 -12.29 3.96 -13.50
N ASP A 4 -12.63 5.09 -12.91
CA ASP A 4 -12.29 6.42 -13.42
C ASP A 4 -10.78 6.68 -13.36
N LEU A 5 -10.14 6.33 -12.22
CA LEU A 5 -8.67 6.42 -12.08
C LEU A 5 -7.95 5.57 -13.12
N THR A 6 -8.39 4.34 -13.35
CA THR A 6 -7.83 3.47 -14.39
C THR A 6 -8.01 4.06 -15.80
N THR A 7 -9.17 4.65 -16.06
CA THR A 7 -9.47 5.29 -17.34
C THR A 7 -8.60 6.53 -17.57
N ILE A 8 -8.45 7.38 -16.55
CA ILE A 8 -7.59 8.57 -16.61
C ILE A 8 -6.13 8.16 -16.80
N ALA A 9 -5.66 7.18 -16.02
CA ALA A 9 -4.29 6.69 -16.12
C ALA A 9 -3.97 6.16 -17.52
N LYS A 10 -4.91 5.40 -18.14
CA LYS A 10 -4.75 4.93 -19.53
C LYS A 10 -4.66 6.08 -20.53
N LYS A 11 -5.48 7.13 -20.37
CA LYS A 11 -5.44 8.31 -21.26
C LYS A 11 -4.10 9.03 -21.25
N ILE A 12 -3.38 9.01 -20.12
CA ILE A 12 -2.05 9.64 -19.98
C ILE A 12 -0.89 8.65 -20.18
N GLY A 13 -1.16 7.49 -20.77
CA GLY A 13 -0.14 6.55 -21.24
C GLY A 13 0.25 5.42 -20.28
N TRP A 14 -0.45 5.25 -19.16
CA TRP A 14 -0.27 4.07 -18.32
C TRP A 14 -1.03 2.86 -18.88
N LYS A 15 -0.47 1.69 -18.67
CA LYS A 15 -1.05 0.40 -19.03
C LYS A 15 -1.55 -0.30 -17.78
N TYR A 16 -2.75 -0.85 -17.84
CA TYR A 16 -3.33 -1.65 -16.76
C TYR A 16 -2.76 -3.07 -16.79
N HIS A 17 -2.36 -3.56 -15.62
CA HIS A 17 -1.94 -4.95 -15.46
C HIS A 17 -3.01 -5.77 -14.73
N SER A 18 -3.29 -5.43 -13.47
CA SER A 18 -4.19 -6.20 -12.62
C SER A 18 -4.76 -5.35 -11.50
N THR A 19 -5.72 -5.92 -10.78
CA THR A 19 -6.24 -5.34 -9.53
C THR A 19 -6.16 -6.38 -8.44
N ILE A 20 -5.67 -5.96 -7.27
CA ILE A 20 -5.68 -6.75 -6.05
C ILE A 20 -6.80 -6.22 -5.16
N ILE A 21 -7.55 -7.11 -4.55
CA ILE A 21 -8.60 -6.79 -3.58
C ILE A 21 -8.00 -6.96 -2.19
N TRP A 22 -7.96 -5.87 -1.41
CA TRP A 22 -7.59 -5.95 -0.02
C TRP A 22 -8.84 -5.91 0.86
N ASN A 23 -9.08 -7.02 1.57
CA ASN A 23 -10.12 -7.14 2.58
C ASN A 23 -9.51 -6.85 3.96
N GLU A 24 -9.94 -5.77 4.60
CA GLU A 24 -9.44 -5.36 5.91
C GLU A 24 -9.76 -6.33 7.04
N GLY A 25 -10.71 -7.24 6.87
CA GLY A 25 -11.05 -8.30 7.84
C GLY A 25 -11.67 -7.83 9.15
N ASN A 26 -11.36 -6.63 9.60
CA ASN A 26 -11.76 -6.07 10.90
C ASN A 26 -12.79 -4.94 10.80
N ILE A 27 -13.55 -4.88 9.72
CA ILE A 27 -14.63 -3.90 9.63
C ILE A 27 -15.54 -4.10 10.81
N SER A 28 -15.56 -3.08 11.65
CA SER A 28 -16.51 -3.05 12.75
C SER A 28 -17.90 -3.32 12.17
N ARG A 29 -18.72 -4.08 12.89
CA ARG A 29 -20.13 -4.31 12.59
C ARG A 29 -20.91 -2.98 12.61
N ARG A 30 -20.41 -1.98 11.90
CA ARG A 30 -21.12 -0.74 11.66
C ARG A 30 -22.26 -1.07 10.74
N THR A 31 -23.40 -1.03 11.27
CA THR A 31 -24.67 -1.10 10.63
C THR A 31 -24.82 0.07 9.65
N ALA A 32 -24.45 -0.15 8.40
CA ALA A 32 -24.96 0.69 7.32
C ALA A 32 -26.28 0.06 6.93
N TRP A 33 -27.37 0.64 7.41
CA TRP A 33 -28.63 -0.07 7.40
C TRP A 33 -29.48 0.31 6.22
N GLY A 34 -29.36 1.54 5.72
CA GLY A 34 -30.29 2.00 4.72
C GLY A 34 -31.71 1.75 5.19
N SER A 35 -32.49 1.06 4.39
CA SER A 35 -33.79 0.54 4.82
C SER A 35 -33.61 -0.74 5.66
N TRP A 36 -33.85 -0.63 6.97
CA TRP A 36 -33.76 -1.77 7.87
C TRP A 36 -34.78 -2.85 7.52
N MET A 37 -34.29 -4.07 7.28
CA MET A 37 -35.08 -5.27 6.93
C MET A 37 -36.07 -5.05 5.74
N SER A 38 -35.77 -4.14 4.84
CA SER A 38 -36.58 -3.84 3.65
C SER A 38 -35.71 -3.78 2.41
N ALA A 39 -36.21 -4.33 1.32
CA ALA A 39 -35.57 -4.28 0.01
C ALA A 39 -35.69 -2.90 -0.67
N SER A 40 -36.32 -1.91 -0.03
CA SER A 40 -36.57 -0.60 -0.65
C SER A 40 -35.27 0.18 -0.92
N ALA A 41 -34.31 0.16 0.01
CA ALA A 41 -33.00 0.83 -0.12
C ALA A 41 -31.95 0.30 0.88
N PRO A 42 -31.62 -0.98 0.87
CA PRO A 42 -30.58 -1.52 1.76
C PRO A 42 -29.20 -1.02 1.34
N TYR A 43 -28.34 -0.70 2.31
CA TYR A 43 -26.94 -0.46 2.03
C TYR A 43 -26.12 -1.74 2.08
N VAL A 44 -25.32 -1.96 1.06
CA VAL A 44 -24.32 -3.01 1.02
C VAL A 44 -22.96 -2.41 1.33
N ILE A 45 -22.34 -2.85 2.41
CA ILE A 45 -20.98 -2.44 2.75
C ILE A 45 -19.99 -3.34 2.02
N ALA A 46 -19.09 -2.75 1.28
CA ALA A 46 -17.95 -3.45 0.69
C ALA A 46 -16.70 -3.18 1.55
N PRO A 47 -16.29 -4.11 2.43
CA PRO A 47 -15.13 -3.95 3.33
C PRO A 47 -13.82 -4.19 2.59
N VAL A 48 -13.70 -3.74 1.38
CA VAL A 48 -12.55 -4.00 0.54
C VAL A 48 -12.03 -2.72 -0.09
N GLU A 49 -10.71 -2.65 -0.24
CA GLU A 49 -10.04 -1.64 -1.03
C GLU A 49 -9.43 -2.26 -2.28
N LEU A 50 -9.35 -1.48 -3.35
CA LEU A 50 -8.81 -1.93 -4.63
C LEU A 50 -7.41 -1.35 -4.83
N ILE A 51 -6.44 -2.22 -5.04
CA ILE A 51 -5.07 -1.85 -5.37
C ILE A 51 -4.90 -2.07 -6.87
N VAL A 52 -4.86 -0.98 -7.64
CA VAL A 52 -4.72 -1.03 -9.10
C VAL A 52 -3.26 -1.03 -9.47
N ILE A 53 -2.82 -2.05 -10.19
CA ILE A 53 -1.45 -2.17 -10.68
C ILE A 53 -1.37 -1.65 -12.10
N LEU A 54 -0.56 -0.63 -12.28
CA LEU A 54 -0.31 0.03 -13.55
C LEU A 54 1.19 0.00 -13.87
N TYR A 55 1.53 0.03 -15.15
CA TYR A 55 2.92 0.16 -15.61
C TYR A 55 3.03 1.13 -16.79
N LYS A 56 4.22 1.69 -17.02
CA LYS A 56 4.40 2.78 -18.01
C LYS A 56 4.95 2.31 -19.35
N LYS A 57 5.99 1.50 -19.37
CA LYS A 57 6.63 1.00 -20.61
C LYS A 57 6.38 -0.50 -20.78
N ASP A 58 7.21 -1.31 -20.17
CA ASP A 58 7.17 -2.76 -20.23
C ASP A 58 6.87 -3.33 -18.83
N TRP A 59 6.01 -4.35 -18.79
CA TRP A 59 5.69 -5.03 -17.53
C TRP A 59 6.90 -5.81 -17.01
N LYS A 60 7.58 -6.52 -17.92
CA LYS A 60 8.77 -7.27 -17.56
C LYS A 60 9.94 -6.35 -17.27
N LYS A 61 10.39 -6.33 -16.03
CA LYS A 61 11.61 -5.60 -15.64
C LYS A 61 12.85 -6.44 -15.93
N ILE A 62 13.91 -5.79 -16.41
CA ILE A 62 15.21 -6.43 -16.55
C ILE A 62 15.86 -6.47 -15.18
N ASN A 63 16.14 -7.69 -14.68
CA ASN A 63 16.76 -7.88 -13.38
C ASN A 63 18.22 -7.40 -13.36
N GLY A 64 18.99 -7.66 -14.40
CA GLY A 64 20.44 -7.42 -14.38
C GLY A 64 21.10 -8.20 -13.25
N THR A 65 21.84 -7.47 -12.38
CA THR A 65 22.50 -8.03 -11.17
C THR A 65 21.70 -7.78 -9.89
N LYS A 66 20.49 -7.23 -9.99
CA LYS A 66 19.67 -6.88 -8.81
C LYS A 66 19.13 -8.12 -8.11
N LEU A 67 19.10 -8.07 -6.78
CA LEU A 67 18.64 -9.18 -5.95
C LEU A 67 17.12 -9.14 -5.76
N ASN A 68 16.53 -10.34 -5.71
CA ASN A 68 15.18 -10.57 -5.22
C ASN A 68 15.26 -11.05 -3.76
N ASP A 69 14.43 -10.49 -2.91
CA ASP A 69 14.33 -10.87 -1.50
C ASP A 69 12.94 -11.44 -1.13
N ILE A 70 12.11 -11.70 -2.14
CA ILE A 70 10.82 -12.36 -1.96
C ILE A 70 11.00 -13.87 -1.85
N THR A 71 10.46 -14.48 -0.81
CA THR A 71 10.48 -15.94 -0.63
C THR A 71 9.45 -16.62 -1.53
N ARG A 72 9.59 -17.95 -1.71
CA ARG A 72 8.60 -18.74 -2.45
C ARG A 72 7.20 -18.61 -1.86
N ASP A 73 7.06 -18.70 -0.54
CA ASP A 73 5.75 -18.68 0.14
C ASP A 73 5.12 -17.28 0.08
N GLU A 74 5.92 -16.22 0.25
CA GLU A 74 5.49 -14.84 0.02
C GLU A 74 5.00 -14.66 -1.41
N PHE A 75 5.76 -15.12 -2.40
CA PHE A 75 5.38 -15.01 -3.80
C PHE A 75 4.06 -15.73 -4.10
N MET A 76 3.95 -17.00 -3.70
CA MET A 76 2.75 -17.81 -3.93
C MET A 76 1.52 -17.26 -3.21
N GLY A 77 1.68 -16.76 -1.98
CA GLY A 77 0.59 -16.18 -1.21
C GLY A 77 0.17 -14.80 -1.69
N TRP A 78 1.12 -13.97 -2.12
CA TRP A 78 0.84 -12.58 -2.46
C TRP A 78 0.46 -12.35 -3.93
N THR A 79 0.81 -13.26 -4.83
CA THR A 79 0.32 -13.25 -6.22
C THR A 79 -1.14 -13.69 -6.35
N ASN A 80 -1.74 -14.19 -5.25
CA ASN A 80 -3.19 -14.32 -5.16
C ASN A 80 -3.82 -12.91 -5.10
N GLY A 81 -4.74 -12.62 -6.00
CA GLY A 81 -5.37 -11.31 -6.15
C GLY A 81 -6.31 -10.88 -5.01
N VAL A 82 -6.42 -11.66 -3.92
CA VAL A 82 -7.22 -11.32 -2.73
C VAL A 82 -6.33 -11.40 -1.50
N TRP A 83 -6.14 -10.25 -0.85
CA TRP A 83 -5.39 -10.15 0.40
C TRP A 83 -6.35 -9.92 1.57
N THR A 84 -6.15 -10.66 2.68
CA THR A 84 -6.91 -10.46 3.92
C THR A 84 -5.93 -10.23 5.06
N PHE A 85 -5.94 -9.01 5.60
CA PHE A 85 -5.23 -8.62 6.82
C PHE A 85 -5.84 -7.35 7.38
N ASN A 86 -5.70 -7.16 8.69
CA ASN A 86 -6.35 -6.08 9.41
C ASN A 86 -5.80 -4.70 9.01
N GLY A 87 -6.70 -3.71 8.97
CA GLY A 87 -6.37 -2.30 8.83
C GLY A 87 -5.60 -1.75 10.04
N GLU A 88 -5.11 -0.53 9.93
CA GLU A 88 -4.30 0.13 10.96
C GLU A 88 -5.12 1.11 11.81
N SER A 89 -4.73 1.29 13.07
CA SER A 89 -5.40 2.21 14.00
C SER A 89 -4.97 3.66 13.78
N LYS A 90 -5.94 4.54 13.51
CA LYS A 90 -5.74 5.99 13.39
C LYS A 90 -5.08 6.60 14.64
N LYS A 91 -5.50 6.16 15.84
CA LYS A 91 -4.97 6.67 17.11
C LYS A 91 -3.49 6.35 17.32
N ARG A 92 -3.03 5.19 16.83
CA ARG A 92 -1.65 4.74 17.01
C ARG A 92 -0.67 5.49 16.11
N ILE A 93 -1.10 5.86 14.90
CA ILE A 93 -0.22 6.44 13.88
C ILE A 93 -0.27 7.98 13.85
N GLY A 94 -1.34 8.59 14.38
CA GLY A 94 -1.51 10.05 14.33
C GLY A 94 -1.87 10.60 12.94
N HIS A 95 -2.34 9.73 12.04
CA HIS A 95 -2.78 10.08 10.69
C HIS A 95 -4.25 9.68 10.47
N PRO A 96 -5.05 10.47 9.76
CA PRO A 96 -6.49 10.22 9.61
C PRO A 96 -6.84 8.94 8.82
N ALA A 97 -5.96 8.49 7.93
CA ALA A 97 -6.17 7.32 7.09
C ALA A 97 -4.88 6.48 6.98
N PRO A 98 -4.40 5.86 8.08
CA PRO A 98 -3.22 5.01 8.02
C PRO A 98 -3.59 3.66 7.42
N PHE A 99 -2.71 3.10 6.62
CA PHE A 99 -2.77 1.69 6.21
C PHE A 99 -1.67 0.88 6.92
N PRO A 100 -1.87 -0.44 7.10
CA PRO A 100 -0.90 -1.27 7.80
C PRO A 100 0.38 -1.45 6.97
N ARG A 101 1.50 -1.65 7.64
CA ARG A 101 2.83 -1.86 7.03
C ARG A 101 2.84 -3.03 6.04
N GLU A 102 2.03 -4.04 6.26
CA GLU A 102 1.89 -5.21 5.40
C GLU A 102 1.48 -4.86 3.96
N LEU A 103 0.66 -3.81 3.77
CA LEU A 103 0.22 -3.38 2.45
C LEU A 103 1.39 -2.94 1.56
N PRO A 104 2.16 -1.89 1.93
CA PRO A 104 3.31 -1.47 1.13
C PRO A 104 4.42 -2.52 1.10
N ARG A 105 4.63 -3.30 2.16
CA ARG A 105 5.61 -4.38 2.17
C ARG A 105 5.37 -5.38 1.04
N ARG A 106 4.14 -5.86 0.87
CA ARG A 106 3.79 -6.78 -0.22
C ARG A 106 4.00 -6.15 -1.59
N CYS A 107 3.51 -4.92 -1.77
CA CYS A 107 3.69 -4.21 -3.03
C CYS A 107 5.17 -3.99 -3.37
N ILE A 108 5.98 -3.57 -2.41
CA ILE A 108 7.41 -3.30 -2.60
C ILE A 108 8.15 -4.58 -3.00
N LYS A 109 7.97 -5.67 -2.25
CA LYS A 109 8.66 -6.93 -2.53
C LYS A 109 8.19 -7.60 -3.83
N LEU A 110 6.90 -7.50 -4.19
CA LEU A 110 6.37 -8.03 -5.44
C LEU A 110 6.81 -7.23 -6.67
N PHE A 111 6.93 -5.90 -6.54
CA PHE A 111 7.04 -5.02 -7.69
C PHE A 111 8.34 -4.21 -7.75
N SER A 112 9.32 -4.50 -6.88
CA SER A 112 10.65 -3.87 -6.94
C SER A 112 11.76 -4.84 -6.55
N PHE A 113 12.96 -4.61 -7.08
CA PHE A 113 14.18 -5.29 -6.66
C PHE A 113 14.82 -4.57 -5.47
N VAL A 114 15.71 -5.26 -4.75
CA VAL A 114 16.58 -4.64 -3.75
C VAL A 114 17.37 -3.51 -4.41
N GLY A 115 17.44 -2.35 -3.75
CA GLY A 115 18.10 -1.15 -4.23
C GLY A 115 17.27 -0.30 -5.22
N ASP A 116 16.06 -0.73 -5.60
CA ASP A 116 15.17 0.11 -6.42
C ASP A 116 14.67 1.32 -5.61
N THR A 117 14.28 2.37 -6.31
CA THR A 117 13.62 3.54 -5.71
C THR A 117 12.11 3.34 -5.66
N VAL A 118 11.53 3.58 -4.49
CA VAL A 118 10.09 3.58 -4.22
C VAL A 118 9.67 5.01 -3.90
N LEU A 119 8.79 5.56 -4.74
CA LEU A 119 8.23 6.91 -4.56
C LEU A 119 6.82 6.82 -4.00
N ASP A 120 6.57 7.55 -2.91
CA ASP A 120 5.22 7.82 -2.39
C ASP A 120 4.89 9.31 -2.57
N PRO A 121 4.04 9.69 -3.55
CA PRO A 121 3.68 11.07 -3.80
C PRO A 121 2.65 11.64 -2.80
N PHE A 122 2.17 10.82 -1.86
CA PHE A 122 1.22 11.18 -0.80
C PHE A 122 1.70 10.61 0.54
N LEU A 123 2.89 11.04 0.96
CA LEU A 123 3.68 10.45 2.04
C LEU A 123 2.91 10.20 3.34
N GLY A 124 2.05 11.14 3.75
CA GLY A 124 1.32 11.07 5.01
C GLY A 124 2.25 10.76 6.20
N SER A 125 1.97 9.68 6.92
CA SER A 125 2.82 9.24 8.06
C SER A 125 4.09 8.47 7.66
N GLY A 126 4.40 8.34 6.38
CA GLY A 126 5.64 7.75 5.87
C GLY A 126 5.69 6.22 5.85
N THR A 127 4.57 5.53 5.94
CA THR A 127 4.54 4.05 6.04
C THR A 127 5.18 3.38 4.82
N THR A 128 4.92 3.87 3.59
CA THR A 128 5.53 3.32 2.37
C THR A 128 7.04 3.50 2.36
N VAL A 129 7.52 4.70 2.70
CA VAL A 129 8.96 5.02 2.71
C VAL A 129 9.68 4.21 3.78
N LEU A 130 9.08 4.09 4.96
CA LEU A 130 9.59 3.25 6.03
C LEU A 130 9.74 1.79 5.59
N GLU A 131 8.72 1.22 4.95
CA GLU A 131 8.78 -0.16 4.45
C GLU A 131 9.77 -0.31 3.30
N ALA A 132 9.94 0.70 2.44
CA ALA A 132 10.97 0.68 1.41
C ALA A 132 12.36 0.58 2.02
N CYS A 133 12.68 1.43 3.00
CA CYS A 133 13.96 1.39 3.71
C CYS A 133 14.17 0.07 4.46
N SER A 134 13.15 -0.41 5.19
CA SER A 134 13.20 -1.67 5.96
C SER A 134 13.42 -2.91 5.08
N ASN A 135 13.08 -2.83 3.80
CA ASN A 135 13.29 -3.89 2.82
C ASN A 135 14.43 -3.56 1.82
N ASN A 136 15.40 -2.72 2.20
CA ASN A 136 16.58 -2.38 1.39
C ASN A 136 16.25 -1.74 0.02
N ARG A 137 15.21 -0.91 -0.04
CA ARG A 137 14.91 -0.02 -1.17
C ARG A 137 15.20 1.42 -0.77
N ILE A 138 15.36 2.29 -1.77
CA ILE A 138 15.48 3.73 -1.54
C ILE A 138 14.07 4.31 -1.48
N GLY A 139 13.65 4.75 -0.29
CA GLY A 139 12.34 5.38 -0.11
C GLY A 139 12.40 6.88 -0.38
N VAL A 140 11.51 7.38 -1.22
CA VAL A 140 11.31 8.81 -1.49
C VAL A 140 9.85 9.15 -1.23
N GLY A 141 9.59 10.18 -0.43
CA GLY A 141 8.23 10.60 -0.11
C GLY A 141 8.02 12.09 -0.33
N VAL A 142 6.82 12.45 -0.78
CA VAL A 142 6.38 13.84 -0.98
C VAL A 142 5.03 14.04 -0.32
N ASP A 143 4.83 15.17 0.35
CA ASP A 143 3.53 15.58 0.88
C ASP A 143 3.38 17.09 0.77
N VAL A 144 2.16 17.56 0.61
CA VAL A 144 1.85 19.00 0.58
C VAL A 144 1.89 19.63 1.98
N ASP A 145 1.66 18.81 3.02
CA ASP A 145 1.71 19.27 4.42
C ASP A 145 3.08 18.98 5.03
N ARG A 146 3.80 20.07 5.35
CA ARG A 146 5.12 20.00 6.01
C ARG A 146 5.08 19.27 7.36
N LYS A 147 3.95 19.26 8.06
CA LYS A 147 3.79 18.53 9.33
C LYS A 147 3.88 17.03 9.11
N TYR A 148 3.25 16.52 8.04
CA TYR A 148 3.36 15.11 7.69
C TYR A 148 4.77 14.74 7.25
N CYS A 149 5.46 15.60 6.49
CA CYS A 149 6.86 15.38 6.15
C CYS A 149 7.75 15.28 7.41
N ALA A 150 7.55 16.17 8.40
CA ALA A 150 8.28 16.12 9.66
C ALA A 150 7.98 14.86 10.49
N LEU A 151 6.69 14.51 10.59
CA LEU A 151 6.24 13.30 11.27
C LEU A 151 6.85 12.03 10.65
N ALA A 152 6.78 11.91 9.33
CA ALA A 152 7.33 10.80 8.58
C ALA A 152 8.85 10.69 8.78
N LYS A 153 9.58 11.81 8.69
CA LYS A 153 11.02 11.86 8.91
C LYS A 153 11.38 11.34 10.30
N GLN A 154 10.76 11.90 11.34
CA GLN A 154 10.99 11.49 12.73
C GLN A 154 10.73 9.99 12.93
N ARG A 155 9.62 9.49 12.38
CA ARG A 155 9.26 8.08 12.48
C ARG A 155 10.29 7.18 11.81
N ILE A 156 10.72 7.51 10.59
CA ILE A 156 11.69 6.73 9.83
C ILE A 156 13.06 6.73 10.54
N GLU A 157 13.52 7.87 11.05
CA GLU A 157 14.78 7.98 11.80
C GLU A 157 14.74 7.15 13.08
N THR A 158 13.64 7.21 13.84
CA THR A 158 13.47 6.43 15.07
C THR A 158 13.49 4.92 14.81
N GLU A 159 12.74 4.46 13.81
CA GLU A 159 12.66 3.02 13.52
C GLU A 159 13.95 2.48 12.90
N ASN A 160 14.63 3.26 12.04
CA ASN A 160 15.94 2.87 11.48
C ASN A 160 17.01 2.77 12.59
N SER A 161 17.02 3.69 13.55
CA SER A 161 17.93 3.63 14.69
C SER A 161 17.70 2.37 15.54
N GLN A 162 16.46 1.93 15.72
CA GLN A 162 16.12 0.71 16.43
C GLN A 162 16.54 -0.56 15.67
N LEU A 163 16.55 -0.53 14.34
CA LEU A 163 17.02 -1.65 13.52
C LEU A 163 18.53 -1.84 13.64
N LEU A 164 19.31 -0.76 13.76
CA LEU A 164 20.75 -0.80 13.96
C LEU A 164 21.16 -1.31 15.36
N LEU A 165 20.27 -1.20 16.34
CA LEU A 165 20.52 -1.68 17.72
C LEU A 165 20.18 -3.17 17.93
N LYS A 166 19.65 -3.85 16.93
CA LYS A 166 19.26 -5.28 16.98
C LYS A 166 20.30 -6.22 16.34
N VAL A 167 21.48 -5.71 16.03
CA VAL A 167 22.61 -6.50 15.49
C VAL A 167 23.49 -7.02 16.63
#